data_2e99ba71026fef881ae8cf3eff598343
#
_entry.id   2e99ba71026fef881ae8cf3eff598343
#
_cell.length_a   1.000
_cell.length_b   1.000
_cell.length_c   1.000
_cell.angle_alpha   90.00
_cell.angle_beta   90.00
_cell.angle_gamma   90.00
#
_symmetry.space_group_name_H-M   'P 1'
#
loop_
_entity.id
_entity.type
_entity.pdbx_description
1 polymer ?
#
loop_
_entity_poly.entity_id
_entity_poly.type
_entity_poly.pdbx_seq_one_letter_code
_entity_poly.pdbx_strand_id
1 'polypeptide(L)'
;HLLDLLSFRTRLSFYLFDSCVSMGRNGMGKTTLMKTLMGIMPEKSGGVTVGEDTITGMKAHQRVAKGIAYVPQGRMIFSSMTVEENVETGLTVTGQSTVPGDIYELFPVLLEMKSRRGGNLSGGQQQQLAIARALASNPKVLLLDEPPEGIQPSIIREMARTLRKIRDQKGLTIVV
;
A
#
# COMPACT_ATOMS: atom_id res chain seq x y z
N HIS A 1 -15.83 24.73 3.45
CA HIS A 1 -14.47 25.30 3.52
C HIS A 1 -13.34 24.23 3.48
N LEU A 2 -13.67 22.92 3.49
CA LEU A 2 -12.71 21.85 3.27
C LEU A 2 -12.41 21.63 1.76
N LEU A 3 -13.22 22.24 0.90
CA LEU A 3 -13.11 22.13 -0.56
C LEU A 3 -12.04 23.04 -1.18
N ASP A 4 -11.58 24.05 -0.44
CA ASP A 4 -10.58 25.01 -0.93
C ASP A 4 -9.14 24.53 -0.74
N LEU A 5 -8.90 23.53 0.11
CA LEU A 5 -7.55 22.94 0.33
C LEU A 5 -7.07 22.07 -0.84
N LEU A 6 -7.95 21.67 -1.75
CA LEU A 6 -7.59 20.91 -2.96
C LEU A 6 -7.24 21.80 -4.16
N SER A 7 -7.25 23.13 -4.00
CA SER A 7 -6.83 24.07 -5.04
C SER A 7 -5.34 24.40 -5.03
N PHE A 8 -4.56 23.78 -4.14
CA PHE A 8 -3.11 23.93 -4.20
C PHE A 8 -2.57 23.27 -5.48
N ARG A 9 -1.96 24.09 -6.34
CA ARG A 9 -1.11 23.64 -7.45
C ARG A 9 0.15 22.94 -6.89
N THR A 10 -0.04 21.87 -6.15
CA THR A 10 1.07 21.10 -5.60
C THR A 10 1.41 20.00 -6.60
N ARG A 11 2.51 20.17 -7.29
CA ARG A 11 3.11 19.10 -8.09
C ARG A 11 3.73 18.11 -7.10
N LEU A 12 2.99 17.08 -6.70
CA LEU A 12 3.54 15.97 -5.93
C LEU A 12 4.37 15.13 -6.90
N SER A 13 5.68 15.38 -6.88
CA SER A 13 6.65 14.54 -7.60
C SER A 13 7.27 13.59 -6.57
N PHE A 14 6.99 12.30 -6.67
CA PHE A 14 7.69 11.29 -5.89
C PHE A 14 8.97 10.93 -6.63
N TYR A 15 10.11 11.37 -6.12
CA TYR A 15 11.41 10.91 -6.60
C TYR A 15 11.70 9.52 -5.99
N LEU A 16 12.25 8.61 -6.78
CA LEU A 16 12.52 7.20 -6.45
C LEU A 16 13.46 6.98 -5.23
N PHE A 17 13.90 8.05 -4.54
CA PHE A 17 14.83 7.99 -3.42
C PHE A 17 14.33 8.62 -2.12
N ASP A 18 13.13 9.22 -2.12
CA ASP A 18 12.59 9.85 -0.92
C ASP A 18 11.63 8.92 -0.17
N SER A 19 12.16 8.41 0.84
CA SER A 19 11.63 7.64 1.94
C SER A 19 10.49 8.31 2.66
N CYS A 20 9.40 7.58 2.85
CA CYS A 20 8.33 7.81 3.83
C CYS A 20 7.91 9.29 3.99
N VAL A 21 6.96 9.72 3.17
CA VAL A 21 6.28 11.00 3.35
C VAL A 21 5.15 10.80 4.36
N SER A 22 5.36 11.23 5.61
CA SER A 22 4.29 11.29 6.61
C SER A 22 3.43 12.53 6.35
N MET A 23 2.16 12.33 6.07
CA MET A 23 1.21 13.43 5.79
C MET A 23 0.28 13.68 6.97
N GLY A 24 0.63 14.66 7.83
CA GLY A 24 -0.29 15.35 8.74
C GLY A 24 -1.09 14.50 9.75
N ARG A 25 -1.90 15.19 10.58
CA ARG A 25 -2.77 14.59 11.61
C ARG A 25 -4.04 13.97 10.99
N ASN A 26 -4.71 13.07 11.72
CA ASN A 26 -5.98 12.46 11.31
C ASN A 26 -7.06 13.54 11.02
N GLY A 27 -7.90 13.28 10.01
CA GLY A 27 -8.95 14.22 9.59
C GLY A 27 -8.53 15.32 8.59
N MET A 28 -7.27 15.41 8.19
CA MET A 28 -6.74 16.42 7.27
C MET A 28 -6.85 16.05 5.78
N GLY A 29 -7.70 15.09 5.41
CA GLY A 29 -7.91 14.72 4.01
C GLY A 29 -6.91 13.69 3.44
N LYS A 30 -6.12 13.00 4.28
CA LYS A 30 -5.15 11.97 3.86
C LYS A 30 -5.78 10.88 3.02
N THR A 31 -6.85 10.25 3.52
CA THR A 31 -7.59 9.21 2.79
C THR A 31 -8.09 9.70 1.43
N THR A 32 -8.58 10.94 1.35
CA THR A 32 -9.02 11.56 0.09
C THR A 32 -7.85 11.69 -0.88
N LEU A 33 -6.71 12.19 -0.39
CA LEU A 33 -5.50 12.30 -1.20
C LEU A 33 -5.00 10.93 -1.67
N MET A 34 -4.93 9.93 -0.79
CA MET A 34 -4.52 8.57 -1.16
C MET A 34 -5.46 7.94 -2.18
N LYS A 35 -6.78 8.11 -2.04
CA LYS A 35 -7.77 7.67 -3.02
C LYS A 35 -7.63 8.40 -4.36
N THR A 36 -7.27 9.69 -4.34
CA THR A 36 -6.98 10.46 -5.55
C THR A 36 -5.69 9.98 -6.22
N LEU A 37 -4.61 9.79 -5.45
CA LEU A 37 -3.35 9.23 -5.95
C LEU A 37 -3.53 7.82 -6.54
N MET A 38 -4.44 7.04 -5.97
CA MET A 38 -4.79 5.71 -6.47
C MET A 38 -5.71 5.74 -7.70
N GLY A 39 -6.31 6.88 -8.04
CA GLY A 39 -7.29 7.00 -9.14
C GLY A 39 -8.67 6.40 -8.81
N ILE A 40 -8.99 6.27 -7.52
CA ILE A 40 -10.32 5.90 -7.02
C ILE A 40 -11.23 7.14 -7.03
N MET A 41 -10.65 8.31 -6.74
CA MET A 41 -11.32 9.62 -6.84
C MET A 41 -10.64 10.44 -7.94
N PRO A 42 -11.41 11.22 -8.72
CA PRO A 42 -10.84 12.06 -9.76
C PRO A 42 -10.07 13.25 -9.17
N GLU A 43 -9.00 13.64 -9.82
CA GLU A 43 -8.29 14.88 -9.56
C GLU A 43 -9.16 16.07 -10.00
N LYS A 44 -9.31 17.10 -9.14
CA LYS A 44 -9.97 18.35 -9.51
C LYS A 44 -9.07 19.27 -10.34
N SER A 45 -7.77 19.26 -10.04
CA SER A 45 -6.74 20.05 -10.73
C SER A 45 -5.36 19.48 -10.42
N GLY A 46 -4.34 19.90 -11.17
CA GLY A 46 -2.96 19.42 -11.00
C GLY A 46 -2.68 18.15 -11.78
N GLY A 47 -1.60 17.45 -11.41
CA GLY A 47 -1.18 16.21 -12.07
C GLY A 47 -0.46 15.29 -11.10
N VAL A 48 -0.46 14.00 -11.44
CA VAL A 48 0.22 12.94 -10.69
C VAL A 48 1.21 12.26 -11.63
N THR A 49 2.46 12.12 -11.15
CA THR A 49 3.52 11.41 -11.86
C THR A 49 4.18 10.38 -10.96
N VAL A 50 4.62 9.25 -11.52
CA VAL A 50 5.43 8.23 -10.83
C VAL A 50 6.69 8.01 -11.66
N GLY A 51 7.83 8.49 -11.15
CA GLY A 51 9.03 8.60 -11.97
C GLY A 51 8.79 9.54 -13.16
N GLU A 52 9.01 9.02 -14.37
CA GLU A 52 8.77 9.76 -15.62
C GLU A 52 7.34 9.59 -16.17
N ASP A 53 6.58 8.65 -15.63
CA ASP A 53 5.23 8.34 -16.10
C ASP A 53 4.19 9.32 -15.54
N THR A 54 3.49 10.03 -16.43
CA THR A 54 2.29 10.80 -16.05
C THR A 54 1.10 9.87 -15.95
N ILE A 55 0.47 9.82 -14.77
CA ILE A 55 -0.66 8.94 -14.46
C ILE A 55 -1.96 9.69 -14.17
N THR A 56 -1.97 11.01 -14.37
CA THR A 56 -3.15 11.86 -14.24
C THR A 56 -4.29 11.33 -15.11
N GLY A 57 -5.51 11.28 -14.57
CA GLY A 57 -6.69 10.77 -15.29
C GLY A 57 -6.73 9.26 -15.49
N MET A 58 -5.69 8.52 -15.13
CA MET A 58 -5.69 7.06 -15.22
C MET A 58 -6.59 6.44 -14.15
N LYS A 59 -7.30 5.36 -14.52
CA LYS A 59 -8.07 4.55 -13.59
C LYS A 59 -7.17 3.76 -12.63
N ALA A 60 -7.69 3.34 -11.48
CA ALA A 60 -6.92 2.65 -10.44
C ALA A 60 -6.11 1.45 -10.97
N HIS A 61 -6.71 0.56 -11.76
CA HIS A 61 -6.01 -0.61 -12.32
C HIS A 61 -4.85 -0.23 -13.25
N GLN A 62 -4.95 0.88 -13.98
CA GLN A 62 -3.88 1.39 -14.83
C GLN A 62 -2.72 1.94 -13.98
N ARG A 63 -3.04 2.61 -12.86
CA ARG A 63 -2.02 3.11 -11.90
C ARG A 63 -1.31 1.96 -11.19
N VAL A 64 -2.03 0.88 -10.87
CA VAL A 64 -1.40 -0.35 -10.33
C VAL A 64 -0.40 -0.92 -11.34
N ALA A 65 -0.75 -0.97 -12.64
CA ALA A 65 0.16 -1.40 -13.69
C ALA A 65 1.39 -0.49 -13.85
N LYS A 66 1.32 0.77 -13.41
CA LYS A 66 2.44 1.72 -13.36
C LYS A 66 3.27 1.63 -12.07
N GLY A 67 2.91 0.73 -11.18
CA GLY A 67 3.66 0.43 -9.96
C GLY A 67 3.17 1.15 -8.70
N ILE A 68 1.90 1.55 -8.63
CA ILE A 68 1.30 2.03 -7.38
C ILE A 68 0.55 0.88 -6.71
N ALA A 69 0.80 0.65 -5.41
CA ALA A 69 -0.02 -0.22 -4.59
C ALA A 69 -0.66 0.59 -3.45
N TYR A 70 -1.80 0.11 -2.97
CA TYR A 70 -2.58 0.78 -1.95
C TYR A 70 -3.09 -0.20 -0.89
N VAL A 71 -2.82 0.11 0.36
CA VAL A 71 -3.39 -0.57 1.52
C VAL A 71 -4.38 0.39 2.17
N PRO A 72 -5.69 0.19 1.99
CA PRO A 72 -6.71 1.07 2.53
C PRO A 72 -6.88 0.89 4.04
N GLN A 73 -7.50 1.88 4.67
CA GLN A 73 -8.01 1.76 6.03
C GLN A 73 -8.92 0.53 6.14
N GLY A 74 -8.80 -0.22 7.24
CA GLY A 74 -9.60 -1.43 7.46
C GLY A 74 -9.04 -2.69 6.79
N ARG A 75 -7.79 -2.64 6.26
CA ARG A 75 -7.03 -3.79 5.73
C ARG A 75 -7.60 -4.41 4.46
N MET A 76 -8.92 -4.54 4.34
CA MET A 76 -9.67 -5.10 3.19
C MET A 76 -9.08 -6.42 2.67
N ILE A 77 -8.75 -7.34 3.58
CA ILE A 77 -8.35 -8.70 3.21
C ILE A 77 -9.57 -9.53 2.81
N PHE A 78 -9.37 -10.58 2.03
CA PHE A 78 -10.39 -11.57 1.72
C PHE A 78 -10.48 -12.59 2.86
N SER A 79 -11.45 -12.43 3.76
CA SER A 79 -11.57 -13.21 4.99
C SER A 79 -11.82 -14.71 4.77
N SER A 80 -12.48 -15.07 3.67
CA SER A 80 -12.77 -16.46 3.29
C SER A 80 -11.62 -17.17 2.58
N MET A 81 -10.70 -16.42 1.99
CA MET A 81 -9.51 -16.93 1.31
C MET A 81 -8.40 -17.23 2.31
N THR A 82 -7.51 -18.16 1.97
CA THR A 82 -6.30 -18.43 2.73
C THR A 82 -5.32 -17.26 2.67
N VAL A 83 -4.29 -17.29 3.51
CA VAL A 83 -3.19 -16.31 3.47
C VAL A 83 -2.53 -16.32 2.10
N GLU A 84 -2.21 -17.50 1.56
CA GLU A 84 -1.59 -17.65 0.25
C GLU A 84 -2.47 -17.06 -0.85
N GLU A 85 -3.74 -17.49 -0.94
CA GLU A 85 -4.68 -16.98 -1.93
C GLU A 85 -4.84 -15.46 -1.86
N ASN A 86 -4.86 -14.87 -0.64
CA ASN A 86 -4.88 -13.41 -0.48
C ASN A 86 -3.65 -12.76 -1.13
N VAL A 87 -2.44 -13.29 -0.90
CA VAL A 87 -1.21 -12.73 -1.47
C VAL A 87 -1.18 -12.91 -2.99
N GLU A 88 -1.62 -14.07 -3.49
CA GLU A 88 -1.70 -14.38 -4.92
C GLU A 88 -2.57 -13.41 -5.70
N THR A 89 -3.63 -12.83 -5.08
CA THR A 89 -4.41 -11.78 -5.76
C THR A 89 -3.59 -10.56 -6.16
N GLY A 90 -2.48 -10.29 -5.46
CA GLY A 90 -1.55 -9.22 -5.80
C GLY A 90 -0.70 -9.51 -7.04
N LEU A 91 -0.56 -10.79 -7.44
CA LEU A 91 0.26 -11.19 -8.57
C LEU A 91 -0.38 -10.90 -9.94
N THR A 92 -1.68 -10.62 -9.98
CA THR A 92 -2.43 -10.41 -11.24
C THR A 92 -1.82 -9.33 -12.13
N VAL A 93 -1.09 -8.38 -11.55
CA VAL A 93 -0.44 -7.27 -12.28
C VAL A 93 0.92 -7.67 -12.85
N THR A 94 1.63 -8.60 -12.17
CA THR A 94 2.99 -9.01 -12.55
C THR A 94 2.99 -10.16 -13.55
N GLY A 95 1.87 -10.86 -13.72
CA GLY A 95 1.78 -12.08 -14.52
C GLY A 95 2.51 -13.27 -13.90
N GLN A 96 2.99 -13.15 -12.66
CA GLN A 96 3.62 -14.27 -11.95
C GLN A 96 2.56 -15.26 -11.46
N SER A 97 2.91 -16.53 -11.45
CA SER A 97 2.03 -17.63 -10.99
C SER A 97 2.30 -18.08 -9.55
N THR A 98 3.40 -17.62 -8.96
CA THR A 98 3.82 -18.00 -7.61
C THR A 98 4.21 -16.81 -6.79
N VAL A 99 3.89 -16.84 -5.50
CA VAL A 99 4.26 -15.78 -4.54
C VAL A 99 5.79 -15.72 -4.44
N PRO A 100 6.42 -14.56 -4.63
CA PRO A 100 7.87 -14.41 -4.45
C PRO A 100 8.28 -14.78 -3.02
N GLY A 101 9.37 -15.57 -2.90
CA GLY A 101 9.85 -16.07 -1.61
C GLY A 101 10.20 -14.95 -0.61
N ASP A 102 10.67 -13.83 -1.11
CA ASP A 102 11.01 -12.65 -0.29
C ASP A 102 9.81 -12.07 0.48
N ILE A 103 8.58 -12.25 0.01
CA ILE A 103 7.37 -11.86 0.74
C ILE A 103 7.28 -12.62 2.07
N TYR A 104 7.57 -13.91 2.07
CA TYR A 104 7.53 -14.72 3.28
C TYR A 104 8.78 -14.52 4.17
N GLU A 105 9.91 -14.14 3.59
CA GLU A 105 11.09 -13.70 4.38
C GLU A 105 10.83 -12.39 5.13
N LEU A 106 10.02 -11.50 4.55
CA LEU A 106 9.60 -10.25 5.18
C LEU A 106 8.53 -10.44 6.26
N PHE A 107 7.67 -11.44 6.08
CA PHE A 107 6.55 -11.76 6.98
C PHE A 107 6.52 -13.26 7.31
N PRO A 108 7.47 -13.78 8.12
CA PRO A 108 7.56 -15.21 8.41
C PRO A 108 6.28 -15.81 8.99
N VAL A 109 5.55 -15.04 9.81
CA VAL A 109 4.28 -15.48 10.39
C VAL A 109 3.23 -15.82 9.31
N LEU A 110 3.28 -15.19 8.14
CA LEU A 110 2.36 -15.50 7.05
C LEU A 110 2.71 -16.83 6.39
N LEU A 111 3.98 -17.21 6.35
CA LEU A 111 4.40 -18.53 5.87
C LEU A 111 3.88 -19.65 6.78
N GLU A 112 4.02 -19.46 8.10
CA GLU A 112 3.50 -20.43 9.10
C GLU A 112 1.99 -20.60 9.02
N MET A 113 1.29 -19.54 8.59
CA MET A 113 -0.17 -19.50 8.50
C MET A 113 -0.70 -19.59 7.07
N LYS A 114 0.12 -20.03 6.12
CA LYS A 114 -0.14 -20.03 4.68
C LYS A 114 -1.53 -20.59 4.30
N SER A 115 -1.93 -21.70 4.90
CA SER A 115 -3.21 -22.38 4.65
C SER A 115 -4.36 -21.88 5.53
N ARG A 116 -4.10 -20.93 6.46
CA ARG A 116 -5.14 -20.39 7.34
C ARG A 116 -5.97 -19.34 6.61
N ARG A 117 -7.28 -19.31 6.86
CA ARG A 117 -8.16 -18.25 6.32
C ARG A 117 -7.81 -16.89 6.92
N GLY A 118 -7.79 -15.85 6.08
CA GLY A 118 -7.46 -14.49 6.49
C GLY A 118 -8.33 -13.96 7.62
N GLY A 119 -9.62 -14.32 7.65
CA GLY A 119 -10.54 -13.93 8.71
C GLY A 119 -10.19 -14.49 10.10
N ASN A 120 -9.39 -15.55 10.17
CA ASN A 120 -8.97 -16.20 11.43
C ASN A 120 -7.63 -15.65 11.96
N LEU A 121 -7.07 -14.63 11.31
CA LEU A 121 -5.85 -13.98 11.73
C LEU A 121 -6.12 -12.89 12.77
N SER A 122 -5.15 -12.62 13.64
CA SER A 122 -5.18 -11.43 14.51
C SER A 122 -5.13 -10.14 13.68
N GLY A 123 -5.56 -9.02 14.28
CA GLY A 123 -5.53 -7.73 13.58
C GLY A 123 -4.15 -7.34 13.04
N GLY A 124 -3.08 -7.64 13.76
CA GLY A 124 -1.71 -7.41 13.29
C GLY A 124 -1.30 -8.29 12.13
N GLN A 125 -1.68 -9.57 12.16
CA GLN A 125 -1.42 -10.52 11.08
C GLN A 125 -2.22 -10.17 9.82
N GLN A 126 -3.46 -9.71 9.98
CA GLN A 126 -4.26 -9.22 8.86
C GLN A 126 -3.63 -7.98 8.20
N GLN A 127 -3.02 -7.10 8.99
CA GLN A 127 -2.30 -5.94 8.46
C GLN A 127 -1.04 -6.36 7.70
N GLN A 128 -0.27 -7.31 8.24
CA GLN A 128 0.87 -7.88 7.53
C GLN A 128 0.43 -8.53 6.22
N LEU A 129 -0.69 -9.26 6.23
CA LEU A 129 -1.27 -9.87 5.03
C LEU A 129 -1.68 -8.82 3.98
N ALA A 130 -2.32 -7.73 4.39
CA ALA A 130 -2.70 -6.64 3.47
C ALA A 130 -1.47 -5.99 2.81
N ILE A 131 -0.40 -5.78 3.58
CA ILE A 131 0.87 -5.24 3.07
C ILE A 131 1.56 -6.26 2.15
N ALA A 132 1.63 -7.54 2.54
CA ALA A 132 2.22 -8.61 1.74
C ALA A 132 1.53 -8.73 0.37
N ARG A 133 0.19 -8.69 0.35
CA ARG A 133 -0.60 -8.67 -0.89
C ARG A 133 -0.26 -7.48 -1.78
N ALA A 134 -0.14 -6.29 -1.19
CA ALA A 134 0.21 -5.08 -1.95
C ALA A 134 1.63 -5.18 -2.53
N LEU A 135 2.59 -5.71 -1.76
CA LEU A 135 3.98 -5.91 -2.19
C LEU A 135 4.12 -6.98 -3.27
N ALA A 136 3.22 -7.97 -3.32
CA ALA A 136 3.22 -9.01 -4.36
C ALA A 136 3.05 -8.44 -5.77
N SER A 137 2.44 -7.25 -5.92
CA SER A 137 2.37 -6.52 -7.19
C SER A 137 3.69 -5.87 -7.61
N ASN A 138 4.77 -6.03 -6.84
CA ASN A 138 6.09 -5.43 -7.04
C ASN A 138 6.03 -3.91 -7.30
N PRO A 139 5.45 -3.12 -6.38
CA PRO A 139 5.20 -1.71 -6.62
C PRO A 139 6.46 -0.85 -6.52
N LYS A 140 6.44 0.32 -7.17
CA LYS A 140 7.40 1.42 -7.00
C LYS A 140 6.99 2.35 -5.85
N VAL A 141 5.67 2.49 -5.64
CA VAL A 141 5.06 3.34 -4.61
C VAL A 141 4.01 2.53 -3.85
N LEU A 142 4.12 2.52 -2.53
CA LEU A 142 3.16 1.92 -1.61
C LEU A 142 2.45 3.00 -0.81
N LEU A 143 1.14 3.12 -0.99
CA LEU A 143 0.28 4.01 -0.24
C LEU A 143 -0.32 3.23 0.94
N LEU A 144 -0.11 3.71 2.16
CA LEU A 144 -0.65 3.12 3.40
C LEU A 144 -1.60 4.14 4.05
N ASP A 145 -2.89 3.86 4.02
CA ASP A 145 -3.92 4.73 4.56
C ASP A 145 -4.21 4.36 6.01
N GLU A 146 -3.66 5.14 6.91
CA GLU A 146 -3.67 5.03 8.37
C GLU A 146 -3.06 3.75 8.97
N PRO A 147 -2.25 3.89 10.02
CA PRO A 147 -1.87 2.73 10.82
C PRO A 147 -3.13 2.14 11.46
N PRO A 148 -3.28 0.83 11.49
CA PRO A 148 -4.48 0.18 11.95
C PRO A 148 -4.74 0.46 13.44
N GLU A 149 -5.91 0.95 13.75
CA GLU A 149 -6.40 1.04 15.12
C GLU A 149 -6.48 -0.37 15.76
N GLY A 150 -6.16 -0.46 17.04
CA GLY A 150 -6.28 -1.71 17.80
C GLY A 150 -5.16 -2.73 17.56
N ILE A 151 -4.04 -2.34 16.96
CA ILE A 151 -2.84 -3.19 16.88
C ILE A 151 -1.88 -2.90 18.04
N GLN A 152 -1.29 -3.96 18.57
CA GLN A 152 -0.30 -3.83 19.63
C GLN A 152 0.92 -3.00 19.17
N PRO A 153 1.45 -2.08 20.01
CA PRO A 153 2.59 -1.23 19.65
C PRO A 153 3.85 -2.00 19.22
N SER A 154 4.05 -3.22 19.72
CA SER A 154 5.14 -4.11 19.31
C SER A 154 5.05 -4.48 17.84
N ILE A 155 3.86 -4.85 17.37
CA ILE A 155 3.61 -5.23 15.98
C ILE A 155 3.74 -4.03 15.04
N ILE A 156 3.27 -2.85 15.47
CA ILE A 156 3.46 -1.60 14.69
C ILE A 156 4.96 -1.32 14.50
N ARG A 157 5.77 -1.46 15.55
CA ARG A 157 7.23 -1.28 15.45
C ARG A 157 7.90 -2.30 14.54
N GLU A 158 7.46 -3.56 14.61
CA GLU A 158 7.95 -4.62 13.73
C GLU A 158 7.63 -4.31 12.26
N MET A 159 6.37 -3.99 11.95
CA MET A 159 5.97 -3.58 10.60
C MET A 159 6.76 -2.37 10.10
N ALA A 160 6.98 -1.36 10.94
CA ALA A 160 7.78 -0.20 10.56
C ALA A 160 9.24 -0.57 10.23
N ARG A 161 9.83 -1.54 10.95
CA ARG A 161 11.17 -2.07 10.63
C ARG A 161 11.16 -2.83 9.31
N THR A 162 10.17 -3.68 9.09
CA THR A 162 10.00 -4.45 7.84
C THR A 162 9.84 -3.50 6.65
N LEU A 163 8.98 -2.48 6.76
CA LEU A 163 8.79 -1.48 5.71
C LEU A 163 10.07 -0.70 5.40
N ARG A 164 10.86 -0.33 6.40
CA ARG A 164 12.19 0.30 6.18
C ARG A 164 13.14 -0.64 5.44
N LYS A 165 13.20 -1.91 5.85
CA LYS A 165 14.02 -2.93 5.17
C LYS A 165 13.63 -3.06 3.69
N ILE A 166 12.33 -3.13 3.40
CA ILE A 166 11.82 -3.22 2.02
C ILE A 166 12.19 -1.97 1.21
N ARG A 167 12.00 -0.78 1.80
CA ARG A 167 12.39 0.48 1.18
C ARG A 167 13.86 0.47 0.77
N ASP A 168 14.74 0.10 1.71
CA ASP A 168 16.19 0.13 1.52
C ASP A 168 16.66 -0.93 0.51
N GLN A 169 16.01 -2.10 0.48
CA GLN A 169 16.37 -3.20 -0.41
C GLN A 169 15.80 -3.07 -1.82
N LYS A 170 14.58 -2.54 -1.96
CA LYS A 170 13.85 -2.50 -3.24
C LYS A 170 13.71 -1.11 -3.84
N GLY A 171 14.20 -0.06 -3.17
CA GLY A 171 13.99 1.31 -3.62
C GLY A 171 12.50 1.73 -3.63
N LEU A 172 11.69 1.14 -2.72
CA LEU A 172 10.26 1.40 -2.63
C LEU A 172 9.99 2.75 -1.97
N THR A 173 9.19 3.60 -2.60
CA THR A 173 8.64 4.81 -1.97
C THR A 173 7.42 4.46 -1.14
N ILE A 174 7.38 4.85 0.13
CA ILE A 174 6.25 4.57 1.03
C ILE A 174 5.63 5.90 1.46
N VAL A 175 4.31 6.02 1.30
CA VAL A 175 3.51 7.18 1.70
C VAL A 175 2.54 6.73 2.79
N VAL A 176 2.54 7.43 3.96
CA VAL A 176 1.73 7.09 5.15
C VAL A 176 0.90 8.28 5.60
#